data_055ac9b607c2b0edf51a9b057bc46dd1
#
_entry.id   055ac9b607c2b0edf51a9b057bc46dd1
#
_cell.length_a   1.000
_cell.length_b   1.000
_cell.length_c   1.000
_cell.angle_alpha   90.00
_cell.angle_beta   90.00
_cell.angle_gamma   90.00
#
_symmetry.space_group_name_H-M   'P 1'
#
loop_
_entity.id
_entity.type
_entity.pdbx_description
1 polymer ?
#
loop_
_entity_poly.entity_id
_entity_poly.type
_entity_poly.pdbx_seq_one_letter_code
_entity_poly.pdbx_strand_id
1 'polypeptide(L)'
;MSQTTHRLVSLDAYRGFIMLLMASSSFGIPTMAKNHPDSGWAMVANQFIHRDWVGCSLWDLIQPSFMFMVGVAAAYSYARRAVAGDSFLKMFSHASLRALILVLLGVLLASKGRPETEWIFTNVLAQIGLGYVF
;
A
#
# COMPACT_ATOMS: atom_id res chain seq x y z
N MET A 1 24.98 25.85 4.38
CA MET A 1 25.26 24.42 4.15
C MET A 1 23.96 23.78 3.71
N SER A 2 23.85 23.42 2.43
CA SER A 2 22.66 22.76 1.86
C SER A 2 22.59 21.36 2.47
N GLN A 3 21.63 21.10 3.33
CA GLN A 3 21.27 19.76 3.79
C GLN A 3 20.69 19.03 2.58
N THR A 4 21.53 18.27 1.88
CA THR A 4 21.05 17.32 0.89
C THR A 4 20.13 16.36 1.63
N THR A 5 18.84 16.48 1.36
CA THR A 5 17.85 15.53 1.85
C THR A 5 18.22 14.17 1.28
N HIS A 6 18.87 13.32 2.09
CA HIS A 6 19.15 11.93 1.71
C HIS A 6 17.81 11.24 1.46
N ARG A 7 17.44 11.19 0.20
CA ARG A 7 16.28 10.44 -0.27
C ARG A 7 16.63 8.96 -0.14
N LEU A 8 15.77 8.19 0.51
CA LEU A 8 15.96 6.75 0.66
C LEU A 8 15.58 6.06 -0.66
N VAL A 9 16.53 6.02 -1.59
CA VAL A 9 16.35 5.44 -2.93
C VAL A 9 15.83 4.00 -2.86
N SER A 10 16.27 3.24 -1.85
CA SER A 10 15.80 1.87 -1.62
C SER A 10 14.30 1.78 -1.33
N LEU A 11 13.75 2.71 -0.52
CA LEU A 11 12.31 2.76 -0.25
C LEU A 11 11.51 3.18 -1.48
N ASP A 12 12.03 4.13 -2.25
CA ASP A 12 11.38 4.57 -3.48
C ASP A 12 11.40 3.44 -4.54
N ALA A 13 12.52 2.71 -4.66
CA ALA A 13 12.63 1.55 -5.55
C ALA A 13 11.67 0.43 -5.15
N TYR A 14 11.60 0.12 -3.85
CA TYR A 14 10.68 -0.89 -3.33
C TYR A 14 9.21 -0.50 -3.58
N ARG A 15 8.86 0.76 -3.36
CA ARG A 15 7.52 1.28 -3.68
C ARG A 15 7.20 1.12 -5.16
N GLY A 16 8.15 1.50 -6.04
CA GLY A 16 8.01 1.33 -7.49
C GLY A 16 7.79 -0.13 -7.89
N PHE A 17 8.54 -1.04 -7.28
CA PHE A 17 8.39 -2.48 -7.52
C PHE A 17 6.99 -2.99 -7.12
N ILE A 18 6.49 -2.64 -5.94
CA ILE A 18 5.15 -3.06 -5.50
C ILE A 18 4.05 -2.45 -6.39
N MET A 19 4.21 -1.19 -6.82
CA MET A 19 3.27 -0.57 -7.77
C MET A 19 3.27 -1.28 -9.13
N LEU A 20 4.45 -1.68 -9.64
CA LEU A 20 4.57 -2.47 -10.86
C LEU A 20 3.90 -3.84 -10.71
N LEU A 21 4.11 -4.49 -9.57
CA LEU A 21 3.49 -5.77 -9.27
C LEU A 21 1.95 -5.65 -9.28
N MET A 22 1.43 -4.59 -8.68
CA MET A 22 -0.01 -4.31 -8.66
C MET A 22 -0.56 -4.02 -10.07
N ALA A 23 0.16 -3.24 -10.87
CA ALA A 23 -0.22 -2.95 -12.26
C ALA A 23 -0.13 -4.19 -13.15
N SER A 24 0.76 -5.14 -12.86
CA SER A 24 0.97 -6.34 -13.67
C SER A 24 -0.23 -7.29 -13.69
N SER A 25 -1.13 -7.21 -12.72
CA SER A 25 -2.39 -7.96 -12.74
C SER A 25 -3.26 -7.60 -13.94
N SER A 26 -3.13 -6.37 -14.43
CA SER A 26 -3.86 -5.86 -15.60
C SER A 26 -3.28 -6.36 -16.94
N PHE A 27 -2.08 -6.96 -16.95
CA PHE A 27 -1.44 -7.48 -18.15
C PHE A 27 -2.02 -8.82 -18.64
N GLY A 28 -3.11 -9.30 -18.03
CA GLY A 28 -3.80 -10.49 -18.50
C GLY A 28 -3.07 -11.81 -18.23
N ILE A 29 -2.13 -11.85 -17.28
CA ILE A 29 -1.40 -13.07 -16.88
C ILE A 29 -2.36 -14.24 -16.55
N PRO A 30 -3.46 -14.02 -15.79
CA PRO A 30 -4.43 -15.07 -15.52
C PRO A 30 -5.14 -15.57 -16.79
N THR A 31 -5.36 -14.68 -17.76
CA THR A 31 -5.98 -15.02 -19.06
C THR A 31 -5.03 -15.86 -19.92
N MET A 32 -3.74 -15.52 -19.93
CA MET A 32 -2.70 -16.32 -20.61
C MET A 32 -2.60 -17.74 -20.05
N ALA A 33 -2.67 -17.89 -18.73
CA ALA A 33 -2.64 -19.19 -18.09
C ALA A 33 -3.87 -20.05 -18.43
N LYS A 34 -5.05 -19.45 -18.55
CA LYS A 34 -6.27 -20.16 -18.98
C LYS A 34 -6.17 -20.67 -20.42
N ASN A 35 -5.52 -19.91 -21.29
CA ASN A 35 -5.37 -20.28 -22.70
C ASN A 35 -4.23 -21.29 -22.95
N HIS A 36 -3.29 -21.40 -22.00
CA HIS A 36 -2.13 -22.29 -22.08
C HIS A 36 -1.91 -23.06 -20.78
N PRO A 37 -2.82 -24.01 -20.42
CA PRO A 37 -2.79 -24.68 -19.12
C PRO A 37 -1.55 -25.55 -18.89
N ASP A 38 -0.97 -26.10 -19.96
CA ASP A 38 0.21 -26.98 -19.91
C ASP A 38 1.55 -26.21 -19.92
N SER A 39 1.48 -24.88 -19.85
CA SER A 39 2.67 -24.03 -19.88
C SER A 39 3.05 -23.55 -18.48
N GLY A 40 4.29 -23.09 -18.30
CA GLY A 40 4.75 -22.46 -17.05
C GLY A 40 3.95 -21.23 -16.64
N TRP A 41 3.05 -20.73 -17.49
CA TRP A 41 2.13 -19.62 -17.18
C TRP A 41 1.16 -19.92 -16.06
N ALA A 42 0.76 -21.17 -15.90
CA ALA A 42 -0.10 -21.59 -14.79
C ALA A 42 0.59 -21.38 -13.42
N MET A 43 1.89 -21.66 -13.34
CA MET A 43 2.68 -21.42 -12.12
C MET A 43 2.80 -19.93 -11.80
N VAL A 44 3.04 -19.10 -12.82
CA VAL A 44 3.11 -17.65 -12.66
C VAL A 44 1.75 -17.09 -12.29
N ALA A 45 0.68 -17.48 -12.95
CA ALA A 45 -0.68 -17.01 -12.67
C ALA A 45 -1.13 -17.33 -11.25
N ASN A 46 -0.72 -18.48 -10.70
CA ASN A 46 -1.00 -18.84 -9.31
C ASN A 46 -0.43 -17.86 -8.28
N GLN A 47 0.58 -17.06 -8.63
CA GLN A 47 1.13 -16.02 -7.78
C GLN A 47 0.27 -14.73 -7.77
N PHE A 48 -0.66 -14.59 -8.72
CA PHE A 48 -1.56 -13.43 -8.86
C PHE A 48 -2.99 -13.71 -8.40
N ILE A 49 -3.20 -14.83 -7.70
CA ILE A 49 -4.51 -15.22 -7.15
C ILE A 49 -4.41 -15.19 -5.63
N HIS A 50 -5.43 -14.63 -4.97
CA HIS A 50 -5.55 -14.71 -3.52
C HIS A 50 -5.69 -16.17 -3.08
N ARG A 51 -4.98 -16.52 -2.00
CA ARG A 51 -5.11 -17.84 -1.37
C ARG A 51 -6.13 -17.81 -0.26
N ASP A 52 -7.05 -18.76 -0.29
CA ASP A 52 -8.02 -18.95 0.78
C ASP A 52 -7.30 -19.59 1.97
N TRP A 53 -7.26 -18.95 3.11
CA TRP A 53 -6.84 -19.43 4.44
C TRP A 53 -5.56 -20.28 4.55
N VAL A 54 -5.13 -21.00 3.51
CA VAL A 54 -3.95 -21.89 3.53
C VAL A 54 -3.01 -21.53 2.38
N GLY A 55 -1.80 -21.11 2.73
CA GLY A 55 -0.78 -20.69 1.77
C GLY A 55 -0.65 -19.19 1.66
N CYS A 56 0.30 -18.74 0.86
CA CYS A 56 0.57 -17.35 0.57
C CYS A 56 1.03 -17.22 -0.89
N SER A 57 0.44 -16.29 -1.61
CA SER A 57 0.86 -15.92 -2.96
C SER A 57 1.61 -14.59 -2.95
N LEU A 58 2.29 -14.28 -4.04
CA LEU A 58 2.92 -12.97 -4.20
C LEU A 58 1.89 -11.83 -4.13
N TRP A 59 0.66 -12.10 -4.59
CA TRP A 59 -0.45 -11.17 -4.55
C TRP A 59 -0.89 -10.80 -3.13
N ASP A 60 -0.86 -11.77 -2.21
CA ASP A 60 -1.22 -11.56 -0.80
C ASP A 60 -0.19 -10.70 -0.06
N LEU A 61 1.05 -10.64 -0.55
CA LEU A 61 2.12 -9.85 0.04
C LEU A 61 2.06 -8.36 -0.31
N ILE A 62 1.29 -7.94 -1.31
CA ILE A 62 1.21 -6.55 -1.76
C ILE A 62 0.71 -5.65 -0.63
N GLN A 63 -0.37 -6.03 0.04
CA GLN A 63 -0.96 -5.24 1.12
C GLN A 63 -0.05 -5.10 2.34
N PRO A 64 0.51 -6.18 2.92
CA PRO A 64 1.51 -6.08 3.98
C PRO A 64 2.74 -5.25 3.59
N SER A 65 3.17 -5.36 2.33
CA SER A 65 4.30 -4.58 1.80
C SER A 65 4.03 -3.07 1.82
N PHE A 66 2.83 -2.66 1.46
CA PHE A 66 2.43 -1.25 1.58
C PHE A 66 2.39 -0.79 3.03
N MET A 67 1.83 -1.59 3.94
CA MET A 67 1.79 -1.27 5.36
C MET A 67 3.20 -1.13 5.94
N PHE A 68 4.09 -2.06 5.62
CA PHE A 68 5.49 -2.02 6.03
C PHE A 68 6.19 -0.73 5.53
N MET A 69 6.04 -0.40 4.24
CA MET A 69 6.63 0.82 3.67
C MET A 69 6.13 2.09 4.37
N VAL A 70 4.84 2.16 4.64
CA VAL A 70 4.25 3.31 5.32
C VAL A 70 4.80 3.45 6.73
N GLY A 71 4.91 2.34 7.47
CA GLY A 71 5.50 2.33 8.80
C GLY A 71 6.96 2.82 8.81
N VAL A 72 7.78 2.29 7.92
CA VAL A 72 9.19 2.71 7.79
C VAL A 72 9.27 4.20 7.39
N ALA A 73 8.50 4.64 6.40
CA ALA A 73 8.50 6.03 5.96
C ALA A 73 8.02 6.99 7.05
N ALA A 74 7.03 6.59 7.85
CA ALA A 74 6.54 7.35 9.00
C ALA A 74 7.63 7.51 10.06
N ALA A 75 8.33 6.44 10.44
CA ALA A 75 9.42 6.47 11.41
C ALA A 75 10.52 7.46 11.00
N TYR A 76 10.96 7.43 9.75
CA TYR A 76 11.93 8.39 9.22
C TYR A 76 11.41 9.83 9.21
N SER A 77 10.14 10.02 8.85
CA SER A 77 9.50 11.34 8.83
C SER A 77 9.43 11.94 10.24
N TYR A 78 9.04 11.15 11.23
CA TYR A 78 8.96 11.58 12.63
C TYR A 78 10.33 11.87 13.22
N ALA A 79 11.33 11.01 12.98
CA ALA A 79 12.70 11.24 13.44
C ALA A 79 13.25 12.57 12.90
N ARG A 80 13.05 12.88 11.63
CA ARG A 80 13.50 14.15 11.03
C ARG A 80 12.79 15.36 11.64
N ARG A 81 11.49 15.29 11.89
CA ARG A 81 10.72 16.38 12.50
C ARG A 81 11.09 16.60 13.96
N ALA A 82 11.36 15.52 14.70
CA ALA A 82 11.85 15.60 16.07
C ALA A 82 13.20 16.34 16.15
N VAL A 83 14.12 16.03 15.23
CA VAL A 83 15.42 16.74 15.13
C VAL A 83 15.24 18.22 14.71
N ALA A 84 14.21 18.53 13.90
CA ALA A 84 13.88 19.90 13.51
C ALA A 84 13.19 20.70 14.64
N GLY A 85 12.87 20.09 15.78
CA GLY A 85 12.24 20.74 16.92
C GLY A 85 10.74 20.96 16.79
N ASP A 86 10.07 20.25 15.90
CA ASP A 86 8.62 20.31 15.77
C ASP A 86 7.93 19.79 17.04
N SER A 87 6.90 20.50 17.52
CA SER A 87 6.10 20.08 18.66
C SER A 87 5.35 18.77 18.35
N PHE A 88 5.27 17.88 19.35
CA PHE A 88 4.52 16.65 19.25
C PHE A 88 3.06 16.85 18.78
N LEU A 89 2.41 17.87 19.28
CA LEU A 89 1.03 18.21 18.91
C LEU A 89 0.89 18.52 17.41
N LYS A 90 1.86 19.25 16.84
CA LYS A 90 1.90 19.56 15.41
C LYS A 90 2.14 18.32 14.55
N MET A 91 3.02 17.42 15.00
CA MET A 91 3.26 16.15 14.30
C MET A 91 2.03 15.26 14.33
N PHE A 92 1.38 15.14 15.49
CA PHE A 92 0.18 14.34 15.68
C PHE A 92 -1.01 14.87 14.86
N SER A 93 -1.24 16.19 14.85
CA SER A 93 -2.31 16.78 14.05
C SER A 93 -2.12 16.54 12.56
N HIS A 94 -0.88 16.60 12.08
CA HIS A 94 -0.57 16.33 10.68
C HIS A 94 -0.75 14.86 10.32
N ALA A 95 -0.37 13.94 11.21
CA ALA A 95 -0.60 12.51 11.04
C ALA A 95 -2.09 12.17 11.01
N SER A 96 -2.87 12.75 11.96
CA SER A 96 -4.31 12.55 12.06
C SER A 96 -5.05 13.08 10.81
N LEU A 97 -4.64 14.24 10.30
CA LEU A 97 -5.21 14.78 9.07
C LEU A 97 -4.94 13.85 7.87
N ARG A 98 -3.72 13.34 7.74
CA ARG A 98 -3.40 12.37 6.68
C ARG A 98 -4.19 11.07 6.83
N ALA A 99 -4.31 10.57 8.05
CA ALA A 99 -5.11 9.39 8.36
C ALA A 99 -6.57 9.58 7.93
N LEU A 100 -7.16 10.71 8.31
CA LEU A 100 -8.53 11.05 7.95
C LEU A 100 -8.74 11.10 6.44
N ILE A 101 -7.83 11.79 5.72
CA ILE A 101 -7.90 11.89 4.25
C ILE A 101 -7.81 10.50 3.61
N LEU A 102 -6.90 9.65 4.07
CA LEU A 102 -6.73 8.29 3.53
C LEU A 102 -7.97 7.42 3.78
N VAL A 103 -8.54 7.49 4.98
CA VAL A 103 -9.77 6.74 5.30
C VAL A 103 -10.93 7.21 4.44
N LEU A 104 -11.15 8.52 4.33
CA LEU A 104 -12.22 9.08 3.49
C LEU A 104 -12.03 8.72 2.02
N LEU A 105 -10.80 8.80 1.51
CA LEU A 105 -10.48 8.39 0.14
C LEU A 105 -10.73 6.89 -0.07
N GLY A 106 -10.40 6.06 0.93
CA GLY A 106 -10.68 4.63 0.91
C GLY A 106 -12.18 4.32 0.82
N VAL A 107 -12.99 4.99 1.63
CA VAL A 107 -14.46 4.87 1.59
C VAL A 107 -15.02 5.35 0.25
N LEU A 108 -14.53 6.48 -0.27
CA LEU A 108 -14.96 7.03 -1.56
C LEU A 108 -14.65 6.07 -2.71
N LEU A 109 -13.46 5.46 -2.73
CA LEU A 109 -13.10 4.47 -3.74
C LEU A 109 -13.91 3.18 -3.62
N ALA A 110 -14.21 2.73 -2.40
CA ALA A 110 -15.06 1.56 -2.16
C ALA A 110 -16.50 1.79 -2.62
N SER A 111 -16.99 3.03 -2.52
CA SER A 111 -18.35 3.43 -2.91
C SER A 111 -18.49 3.72 -4.40
N LYS A 112 -17.37 3.76 -5.16
CA LYS A 112 -17.41 4.08 -6.58
C LYS A 112 -18.23 3.06 -7.37
N GLY A 113 -19.29 3.53 -8.02
CA GLY A 113 -20.17 2.69 -8.85
C GLY A 113 -21.29 1.99 -8.08
N ARG A 114 -21.50 2.31 -6.82
CA ARG A 114 -22.61 1.82 -6.00
C ARG A 114 -23.62 2.93 -5.70
N PRO A 115 -24.90 2.61 -5.54
CA PRO A 115 -25.96 3.60 -5.27
C PRO A 115 -25.86 4.20 -3.85
N GLU A 116 -25.19 3.48 -2.92
CA GLU A 116 -25.04 3.88 -1.53
C GLU A 116 -23.57 3.95 -1.13
N THR A 117 -23.27 4.78 -0.11
CA THR A 117 -21.91 4.88 0.43
C THR A 117 -21.60 3.64 1.26
N GLU A 118 -20.59 2.88 0.87
CA GLU A 118 -20.13 1.72 1.62
C GLU A 118 -19.01 2.10 2.59
N TRP A 119 -19.29 1.96 3.87
CA TRP A 119 -18.32 2.17 4.96
C TRP A 119 -17.47 0.91 5.17
N ILE A 120 -16.70 0.53 4.13
CA ILE A 120 -15.81 -0.61 4.17
C ILE A 120 -14.39 -0.13 4.46
N PHE A 121 -13.82 -0.58 5.58
CA PHE A 121 -12.46 -0.24 6.02
C PHE A 121 -11.43 -1.32 5.68
N THR A 122 -11.82 -2.35 4.96
CA THR A 122 -10.92 -3.46 4.59
C THR A 122 -10.00 -3.13 3.41
N ASN A 123 -10.19 -1.97 2.76
CA ASN A 123 -9.29 -1.54 1.68
C ASN A 123 -7.96 -1.03 2.24
N VAL A 124 -6.90 -1.18 1.44
CA VAL A 124 -5.52 -0.83 1.80
C VAL A 124 -5.38 0.62 2.27
N LEU A 125 -6.10 1.58 1.64
CA LEU A 125 -6.02 3.00 1.99
C LEU A 125 -6.58 3.28 3.39
N ALA A 126 -7.74 2.70 3.72
CA ALA A 126 -8.35 2.86 5.03
C ALA A 126 -7.47 2.22 6.12
N GLN A 127 -6.91 1.04 5.86
CA GLN A 127 -6.02 0.36 6.79
C GLN A 127 -4.72 1.14 7.02
N ILE A 128 -4.11 1.70 5.97
CA ILE A 128 -2.95 2.59 6.08
C ILE A 128 -3.33 3.82 6.91
N GLY A 129 -4.49 4.43 6.64
CA GLY A 129 -4.97 5.59 7.38
C GLY A 129 -5.11 5.30 8.87
N LEU A 130 -5.75 4.18 9.23
CA LEU A 130 -5.89 3.75 10.62
C LEU A 130 -4.53 3.46 11.26
N GLY A 131 -3.63 2.75 10.56
CA GLY A 131 -2.28 2.47 11.05
C GLY A 131 -1.37 3.69 11.17
N TYR A 132 -1.74 4.83 10.59
CA TYR A 132 -0.95 6.06 10.69
C TYR A 132 -1.08 6.77 12.05
N VAL A 133 -2.14 6.48 12.80
CA VAL A 133 -2.44 7.10 14.10
C VAL A 133 -1.79 6.32 15.25
N PHE A 134 -1.53 5.03 15.07
CA PHE A 134 -0.90 4.14 16.04
C PHE A 134 0.58 3.93 15.75
#